data_b36ce7f7416d31ad83690f67b9041891
#
_entry.id   b36ce7f7416d31ad83690f67b9041891
#
_cell.length_a   1.000
_cell.length_b   1.000
_cell.length_c   1.000
_cell.angle_alpha   90.00
_cell.angle_beta   90.00
_cell.angle_gamma   90.00
#
_symmetry.space_group_name_H-M   'P 1'
#
loop_
_entity.id
_entity.type
_entity.pdbx_description
1 polymer ?
#
loop_
_entity_poly.entity_id
_entity_poly.type
_entity_poly.pdbx_seq_one_letter_code
_entity_poly.pdbx_strand_id
1 'polypeptide(L)'
;PAFEVETVPEVGHPDWTDYRVYEWTFSAPIQEAAENAADGAHFVYVHSSKDIPRGEITHEGYKRFARYAGKTPDMDEHGNIDRTGTRWRDSLLETANFGPGQTLQRFMGLFDTIQLGLPTPVDSETLHLRFCFIQRRDMNPTQQMMAKALTDEISRQVEQDMPIWEHKIFQPNPILCDGD
;
A
#
# COMPACT_ATOMS: atom_id res chain seq x y z
N PRO A 1 -22.24 -1.01 11.51
CA PRO A 1 -21.65 -0.26 10.40
C PRO A 1 -22.63 -0.18 9.24
N ALA A 2 -22.50 0.86 8.40
CA ALA A 2 -23.34 1.04 7.21
C ALA A 2 -22.94 0.08 6.06
N PHE A 3 -21.83 -0.65 6.22
CA PHE A 3 -21.30 -1.61 5.27
C PHE A 3 -20.56 -2.74 6.01
N GLU A 4 -20.39 -3.86 5.35
CA GLU A 4 -19.64 -4.99 5.88
C GLU A 4 -18.12 -4.74 5.72
N VAL A 5 -17.35 -5.19 6.70
CA VAL A 5 -15.88 -5.19 6.62
C VAL A 5 -15.47 -6.32 5.69
N GLU A 6 -14.66 -6.00 4.70
CA GLU A 6 -14.18 -7.01 3.74
C GLU A 6 -13.23 -8.00 4.40
N THR A 7 -13.41 -9.26 4.06
CA THR A 7 -12.56 -10.34 4.55
C THR A 7 -11.32 -10.49 3.66
N VAL A 8 -10.22 -10.91 4.27
CA VAL A 8 -8.95 -11.19 3.58
C VAL A 8 -8.70 -12.68 3.71
N PRO A 9 -8.96 -13.49 2.65
CA PRO A 9 -8.90 -14.95 2.72
C PRO A 9 -7.52 -15.50 3.11
N GLU A 10 -6.48 -14.73 2.84
CA GLU A 10 -5.08 -15.08 3.12
C GLU A 10 -4.76 -15.03 4.62
N VAL A 11 -5.54 -14.28 5.42
CA VAL A 11 -5.35 -14.18 6.86
C VAL A 11 -5.70 -15.49 7.55
N GLY A 12 -4.73 -16.05 8.27
CA GLY A 12 -4.88 -17.35 8.95
C GLY A 12 -4.72 -18.55 8.01
N HIS A 13 -4.49 -18.34 6.71
CA HIS A 13 -4.21 -19.43 5.79
C HIS A 13 -2.78 -19.98 6.04
N PRO A 14 -2.56 -21.32 6.01
CA PRO A 14 -1.28 -21.93 6.36
C PRO A 14 -0.10 -21.50 5.46
N ASP A 15 -0.37 -21.08 4.22
CA ASP A 15 0.66 -20.63 3.28
C ASP A 15 1.13 -19.19 3.56
N TRP A 16 0.47 -18.47 4.47
CA TRP A 16 0.77 -17.08 4.77
C TRP A 16 1.28 -16.92 6.20
N THR A 17 2.10 -15.89 6.42
CA THR A 17 2.64 -15.58 7.76
C THR A 17 1.58 -14.98 8.67
N ASP A 18 1.87 -14.89 9.95
CA ASP A 18 1.15 -14.02 10.84
C ASP A 18 1.43 -12.55 10.48
N TYR A 19 0.63 -11.63 11.02
CA TYR A 19 0.80 -10.20 10.79
C TYR A 19 2.13 -9.68 11.32
N ARG A 20 2.82 -8.89 10.49
CA ARG A 20 3.76 -7.87 10.95
C ARG A 20 3.01 -6.56 10.99
N VAL A 21 3.00 -5.90 12.14
CA VAL A 21 2.21 -4.69 12.37
C VAL A 21 3.14 -3.49 12.56
N TYR A 22 2.79 -2.38 11.91
CA TYR A 22 3.36 -1.05 12.11
C TYR A 22 2.22 -0.12 12.50
N GLU A 23 2.47 0.78 13.45
CA GLU A 23 1.44 1.67 13.99
C GLU A 23 1.99 3.07 14.17
N TRP A 24 1.15 4.05 13.84
CA TRP A 24 1.42 5.47 14.03
C TRP A 24 0.19 6.17 14.60
N THR A 25 0.42 7.21 15.39
CA THR A 25 -0.64 8.12 15.84
C THR A 25 -0.18 9.54 15.56
N PHE A 26 -0.98 10.29 14.84
CA PHE A 26 -0.64 11.64 14.40
C PHE A 26 -1.90 12.50 14.26
N SER A 27 -1.70 13.83 14.15
CA SER A 27 -2.80 14.79 14.03
C SER A 27 -3.22 14.95 12.57
N ALA A 28 -4.27 14.24 12.17
CA ALA A 28 -4.94 14.43 10.88
C ALA A 28 -6.36 13.86 10.91
N PRO A 29 -7.31 14.43 10.19
CA PRO A 29 -8.59 13.80 9.92
C PRO A 29 -8.41 12.54 9.07
N ILE A 30 -9.29 11.55 9.23
CA ILE A 30 -9.24 10.31 8.44
C ILE A 30 -9.33 10.55 6.92
N GLN A 31 -9.96 11.63 6.50
CA GLN A 31 -10.08 11.99 5.09
C GLN A 31 -8.71 12.18 4.43
N GLU A 32 -7.73 12.77 5.12
CA GLU A 32 -6.38 13.00 4.58
C GLU A 32 -5.68 11.68 4.21
N ALA A 33 -5.78 10.67 5.07
CA ALA A 33 -5.24 9.35 4.78
C ALA A 33 -5.99 8.63 3.63
N ALA A 34 -7.28 8.89 3.49
CA ALA A 34 -8.08 8.32 2.40
C ALA A 34 -7.77 9.00 1.05
N GLU A 35 -7.56 10.31 1.03
CA GLU A 35 -7.17 11.08 -0.17
C GLU A 35 -5.80 10.66 -0.70
N ASN A 36 -4.87 10.29 0.16
CA ASN A 36 -3.53 9.82 -0.23
C ASN A 36 -3.56 8.66 -1.23
N ALA A 37 -4.58 7.82 -1.16
CA ALA A 37 -4.77 6.71 -2.10
C ALA A 37 -5.19 7.16 -3.51
N ALA A 38 -5.70 8.38 -3.66
CA ALA A 38 -6.12 8.96 -4.93
C ALA A 38 -5.04 9.88 -5.53
N ASP A 39 -4.20 10.49 -4.70
CA ASP A 39 -3.09 11.35 -5.13
C ASP A 39 -1.92 10.51 -5.67
N GLY A 40 -1.88 10.29 -6.98
CA GLY A 40 -0.76 9.61 -7.64
C GLY A 40 0.50 10.47 -7.70
N ALA A 41 0.37 11.81 -7.68
CA ALA A 41 1.49 12.74 -7.86
C ALA A 41 2.43 12.75 -6.64
N HIS A 42 1.92 12.55 -5.42
CA HIS A 42 2.75 12.53 -4.21
C HIS A 42 3.85 11.45 -4.25
N PHE A 43 3.62 10.32 -4.94
CA PHE A 43 4.67 9.30 -5.08
C PHE A 43 5.94 9.84 -5.73
N VAL A 44 5.82 10.77 -6.69
CA VAL A 44 6.99 11.40 -7.32
C VAL A 44 7.61 12.45 -6.41
N TYR A 45 6.80 13.34 -5.85
CA TYR A 45 7.30 14.51 -5.15
C TYR A 45 7.69 14.24 -3.70
N VAL A 46 7.02 13.30 -3.03
CA VAL A 46 7.28 12.95 -1.61
C VAL A 46 8.15 11.71 -1.50
N HIS A 47 7.84 10.65 -2.26
CA HIS A 47 8.52 9.36 -2.16
C HIS A 47 9.59 9.13 -3.22
N SER A 48 9.88 10.13 -4.06
CA SER A 48 10.93 10.06 -5.08
C SER A 48 10.73 8.95 -6.12
N SER A 49 9.49 8.57 -6.38
CA SER A 49 9.17 7.67 -7.48
C SER A 49 9.57 8.30 -8.81
N LYS A 50 9.99 7.49 -9.76
CA LYS A 50 10.42 7.96 -11.07
C LYS A 50 9.27 8.56 -11.88
N ASP A 51 8.10 7.92 -11.80
CA ASP A 51 6.91 8.26 -12.59
C ASP A 51 5.66 8.19 -11.70
N ILE A 52 4.62 8.94 -12.08
CA ILE A 52 3.30 8.84 -11.46
C ILE A 52 2.71 7.46 -11.82
N PRO A 53 2.31 6.64 -10.83
CA PRO A 53 1.70 5.35 -11.11
C PRO A 53 0.44 5.51 -11.97
N ARG A 54 0.37 4.75 -13.05
CA ARG A 54 -0.80 4.71 -13.93
C ARG A 54 -1.38 3.31 -13.94
N GLY A 55 -2.66 3.20 -13.66
CA GLY A 55 -3.35 1.92 -13.58
C GLY A 55 -4.81 2.02 -14.03
N GLU A 56 -5.44 0.87 -14.10
CA GLU A 56 -6.89 0.78 -14.31
C GLU A 56 -7.58 1.03 -12.98
N ILE A 57 -8.50 2.01 -12.93
CA ILE A 57 -9.26 2.37 -11.73
C ILE A 57 -10.73 2.13 -11.98
N THR A 58 -11.39 1.45 -11.07
CA THR A 58 -12.83 1.19 -11.09
C THR A 58 -13.46 1.50 -9.75
N HIS A 59 -14.76 1.79 -9.75
CA HIS A 59 -15.53 2.08 -8.55
C HIS A 59 -16.82 1.26 -8.50
N GLU A 60 -17.15 0.76 -7.32
CA GLU A 60 -18.39 0.07 -7.01
C GLU A 60 -19.00 0.66 -5.73
N GLY A 61 -19.88 1.64 -5.88
CA GLY A 61 -20.40 2.39 -4.75
C GLY A 61 -19.29 3.12 -3.98
N TYR A 62 -19.11 2.77 -2.72
CA TYR A 62 -18.04 3.34 -1.85
C TYR A 62 -16.70 2.65 -2.01
N LYS A 63 -16.60 1.61 -2.82
CA LYS A 63 -15.37 0.84 -3.04
C LYS A 63 -14.61 1.39 -4.24
N ARG A 64 -13.29 1.55 -4.10
CA ARG A 64 -12.37 1.89 -5.18
C ARG A 64 -11.40 0.74 -5.37
N PHE A 65 -11.21 0.34 -6.61
CA PHE A 65 -10.21 -0.66 -7.00
C PHE A 65 -9.24 -0.03 -7.98
N ALA A 66 -7.96 -0.34 -7.83
CA ALA A 66 -6.97 0.03 -8.84
C ALA A 66 -6.01 -1.13 -9.10
N ARG A 67 -5.54 -1.22 -10.34
CA ARG A 67 -4.67 -2.28 -10.82
C ARG A 67 -3.51 -1.69 -11.61
N TYR A 68 -2.29 -1.97 -11.15
CA TYR A 68 -1.05 -1.48 -11.74
C TYR A 68 -0.21 -2.67 -12.18
N ALA A 69 -0.20 -2.95 -13.49
CA ALA A 69 0.63 -3.99 -14.07
C ALA A 69 2.02 -3.45 -14.40
N GLY A 70 3.05 -4.25 -14.15
CA GLY A 70 4.43 -3.88 -14.40
C GLY A 70 5.33 -5.09 -14.58
N LYS A 71 6.63 -4.83 -14.56
CA LYS A 71 7.66 -5.86 -14.59
C LYS A 71 8.71 -5.58 -13.53
N THR A 72 9.19 -6.63 -12.90
CA THR A 72 10.29 -6.60 -11.95
C THR A 72 11.42 -7.53 -12.43
N PRO A 73 12.71 -7.27 -12.13
CA PRO A 73 13.77 -8.24 -12.37
C PRO A 73 13.44 -9.58 -11.74
N ASP A 74 13.61 -10.66 -12.52
CA ASP A 74 13.42 -12.03 -12.00
C ASP A 74 14.67 -12.55 -11.30
N MET A 75 14.60 -13.74 -10.76
CA MET A 75 15.74 -14.43 -10.15
C MET A 75 16.49 -15.30 -11.15
N ASP A 76 17.78 -15.48 -10.92
CA ASP A 76 18.59 -16.48 -11.57
C ASP A 76 18.30 -17.90 -11.00
N GLU A 77 18.96 -18.89 -11.55
CA GLU A 77 18.83 -20.31 -11.11
C GLU A 77 19.33 -20.55 -9.67
N HIS A 78 20.08 -19.62 -9.10
CA HIS A 78 20.60 -19.65 -7.73
C HIS A 78 19.76 -18.84 -6.74
N GLY A 79 18.65 -18.23 -7.22
CA GLY A 79 17.74 -17.43 -6.40
C GLY A 79 18.23 -16.02 -6.11
N ASN A 80 19.19 -15.50 -6.89
CA ASN A 80 19.63 -14.11 -6.80
C ASN A 80 18.90 -13.26 -7.84
N ILE A 81 18.71 -11.97 -7.53
CA ILE A 81 18.09 -11.03 -8.47
C ILE A 81 18.97 -10.88 -9.72
N ASP A 82 18.35 -11.06 -10.88
CA ASP A 82 19.00 -10.81 -12.17
C ASP A 82 19.26 -9.31 -12.37
N ARG A 83 20.49 -8.89 -12.10
CA ARG A 83 20.94 -7.51 -12.31
C ARG A 83 21.43 -7.24 -13.73
N THR A 84 21.40 -8.26 -14.60
CA THR A 84 21.85 -8.11 -16.00
C THR A 84 20.75 -7.48 -16.87
N GLY A 85 19.50 -7.45 -16.39
CA GLY A 85 18.36 -6.96 -17.15
C GLY A 85 17.90 -7.90 -18.26
N THR A 86 18.26 -9.19 -18.17
CA THR A 86 17.89 -10.19 -19.19
C THR A 86 16.63 -10.97 -18.81
N ARG A 87 16.35 -11.10 -17.51
CA ARG A 87 15.18 -11.84 -17.00
C ARG A 87 14.20 -10.88 -16.31
N TRP A 88 12.95 -10.93 -16.74
CA TRP A 88 11.88 -10.13 -16.20
C TRP A 88 10.69 -11.00 -15.85
N ARG A 89 10.06 -10.70 -14.73
CA ARG A 89 8.82 -11.31 -14.26
C ARG A 89 7.71 -10.27 -14.27
N ASP A 90 6.52 -10.67 -14.64
CA ASP A 90 5.35 -9.81 -14.49
C ASP A 90 5.10 -9.54 -13.01
N SER A 91 4.77 -8.31 -12.71
CA SER A 91 4.39 -7.84 -11.38
C SER A 91 3.04 -7.14 -11.44
N LEU A 92 2.30 -7.24 -10.37
CA LEU A 92 0.98 -6.66 -10.26
C LEU A 92 0.79 -6.09 -8.85
N LEU A 93 0.38 -4.84 -8.78
CA LEU A 93 -0.15 -4.23 -7.56
C LEU A 93 -1.66 -4.07 -7.75
N GLU A 94 -2.43 -4.73 -6.91
CA GLU A 94 -3.87 -4.50 -6.79
C GLU A 94 -4.14 -3.76 -5.49
N THR A 95 -4.92 -2.69 -5.58
CA THR A 95 -5.36 -1.92 -4.41
C THR A 95 -6.86 -1.89 -4.35
N ALA A 96 -7.41 -2.00 -3.15
CA ALA A 96 -8.83 -1.87 -2.88
C ALA A 96 -9.03 -0.98 -1.65
N ASN A 97 -9.86 0.04 -1.78
CA ASN A 97 -10.27 0.90 -0.68
C ASN A 97 -11.76 0.62 -0.38
N PHE A 98 -12.06 0.27 0.85
CA PHE A 98 -13.41 -0.02 1.34
C PHE A 98 -13.86 1.11 2.26
N GLY A 99 -14.21 2.25 1.65
CA GLY A 99 -14.38 3.50 2.36
C GLY A 99 -13.06 3.99 2.99
N PRO A 100 -13.12 4.94 3.94
CA PRO A 100 -11.92 5.53 4.53
C PRO A 100 -11.23 4.64 5.56
N GLY A 101 -11.87 3.58 6.05
CA GLY A 101 -11.41 2.80 7.21
C GLY A 101 -10.68 1.49 6.91
N GLN A 102 -10.66 1.05 5.66
CA GLN A 102 -9.97 -0.18 5.27
C GLN A 102 -9.39 -0.07 3.87
N THR A 103 -8.09 -0.35 3.75
CA THR A 103 -7.42 -0.50 2.48
C THR A 103 -6.77 -1.89 2.41
N LEU A 104 -6.71 -2.44 1.21
CA LEU A 104 -6.08 -3.71 0.92
C LEU A 104 -5.19 -3.54 -0.30
N GLN A 105 -3.92 -3.91 -0.16
CA GLN A 105 -2.96 -3.89 -1.27
C GLN A 105 -2.36 -5.29 -1.42
N ARG A 106 -2.34 -5.81 -2.64
CA ARG A 106 -1.70 -7.07 -2.99
C ARG A 106 -0.53 -6.81 -3.93
N PHE A 107 0.67 -7.00 -3.44
CA PHE A 107 1.91 -6.96 -4.22
C PHE A 107 2.22 -8.38 -4.69
N MET A 108 2.12 -8.62 -6.00
CA MET A 108 2.29 -9.96 -6.59
C MET A 108 3.42 -9.97 -7.61
N GLY A 109 4.13 -11.09 -7.68
CA GLY A 109 5.20 -11.31 -8.66
C GLY A 109 6.40 -12.04 -8.10
N LEU A 110 7.46 -11.31 -7.74
CA LEU A 110 8.68 -11.93 -7.24
C LEU A 110 8.54 -12.45 -5.80
N PHE A 111 7.77 -11.72 -4.99
CA PHE A 111 7.41 -12.09 -3.61
C PHE A 111 6.02 -11.55 -3.32
N ASP A 112 5.13 -12.41 -2.92
CA ASP A 112 3.75 -12.00 -2.67
C ASP A 112 3.63 -11.47 -1.23
N THR A 113 3.17 -10.23 -1.15
CA THR A 113 2.94 -9.52 0.10
C THR A 113 1.57 -8.86 0.08
N ILE A 114 0.84 -8.98 1.16
CA ILE A 114 -0.46 -8.30 1.34
C ILE A 114 -0.33 -7.32 2.47
N GLN A 115 -0.83 -6.11 2.25
CA GLN A 115 -0.93 -5.05 3.23
C GLN A 115 -2.39 -4.73 3.50
N LEU A 116 -2.77 -4.73 4.76
CA LEU A 116 -3.99 -4.08 5.24
C LEU A 116 -3.61 -2.72 5.84
N GLY A 117 -4.27 -1.67 5.37
CA GLY A 117 -4.24 -0.35 5.98
C GLY A 117 -5.53 -0.11 6.73
N LEU A 118 -5.41 0.21 8.02
CA LEU A 118 -6.54 0.35 8.95
C LEU A 118 -6.45 1.71 9.65
N PRO A 119 -6.80 2.81 8.96
CA PRO A 119 -6.90 4.11 9.60
C PRO A 119 -8.12 4.15 10.51
N THR A 120 -7.92 4.54 11.76
CA THR A 120 -8.96 4.57 12.80
C THR A 120 -8.96 5.95 13.44
N PRO A 121 -10.03 6.76 13.31
CA PRO A 121 -10.10 8.04 13.98
C PRO A 121 -10.21 7.84 15.50
N VAL A 122 -9.34 8.50 16.24
CA VAL A 122 -9.39 8.58 17.71
C VAL A 122 -10.39 9.66 18.10
N ASP A 123 -10.33 10.77 17.41
CA ASP A 123 -11.25 11.92 17.48
C ASP A 123 -11.31 12.63 16.12
N SER A 124 -11.79 13.88 16.06
CA SER A 124 -11.91 14.65 14.81
C SER A 124 -10.56 15.08 14.21
N GLU A 125 -9.50 15.10 15.00
CA GLU A 125 -8.19 15.65 14.64
C GLU A 125 -7.04 14.64 14.79
N THR A 126 -7.30 13.45 15.36
CA THR A 126 -6.28 12.46 15.65
C THR A 126 -6.60 11.14 14.94
N LEU A 127 -5.64 10.64 14.20
CA LEU A 127 -5.73 9.36 13.49
C LEU A 127 -4.73 8.35 14.07
N HIS A 128 -5.21 7.14 14.35
CA HIS A 128 -4.37 5.97 14.56
C HIS A 128 -4.34 5.14 13.29
N LEU A 129 -3.20 5.09 12.62
CA LEU A 129 -2.97 4.32 11.41
C LEU A 129 -2.23 3.03 11.75
N ARG A 130 -2.77 1.90 11.28
CA ARG A 130 -2.14 0.60 11.41
C ARG A 130 -1.96 -0.02 10.03
N PHE A 131 -0.72 -0.47 9.74
CA PHE A 131 -0.44 -1.33 8.60
C PHE A 131 -0.10 -2.73 9.07
N CYS A 132 -0.83 -3.72 8.53
CA CYS A 132 -0.62 -5.13 8.82
C CYS A 132 -0.17 -5.84 7.55
N PHE A 133 1.02 -6.42 7.57
CA PHE A 133 1.59 -7.15 6.43
C PHE A 133 1.58 -8.65 6.70
N ILE A 134 1.16 -9.42 5.69
CA ILE A 134 1.33 -10.87 5.64
C ILE A 134 2.07 -11.22 4.34
N GLN A 135 2.85 -12.29 4.37
CA GLN A 135 3.73 -12.69 3.29
C GLN A 135 3.63 -14.21 3.06
N ARG A 136 3.97 -14.66 1.87
CA ARG A 136 4.07 -16.10 1.60
C ARG A 136 5.12 -16.75 2.50
N ARG A 137 4.83 -17.96 3.01
CA ARG A 137 5.79 -18.73 3.84
C ARG A 137 6.84 -19.46 3.01
N ASP A 138 6.54 -19.80 1.76
CA ASP A 138 7.38 -20.58 0.85
C ASP A 138 8.44 -19.76 0.11
N MET A 139 8.72 -18.53 0.56
CA MET A 139 9.74 -17.67 -0.01
C MET A 139 11.16 -18.11 0.36
N ASN A 140 12.06 -18.06 -0.61
CA ASN A 140 13.49 -18.25 -0.36
C ASN A 140 14.11 -17.03 0.41
N PRO A 141 15.34 -17.12 0.95
CA PRO A 141 15.94 -16.04 1.74
C PRO A 141 16.03 -14.69 1.01
N THR A 142 16.28 -14.70 -0.31
CA THR A 142 16.35 -13.46 -1.10
C THR A 142 14.96 -12.82 -1.21
N GLN A 143 13.93 -13.61 -1.45
CA GLN A 143 12.54 -13.13 -1.49
C GLN A 143 12.11 -12.57 -0.13
N GLN A 144 12.44 -13.24 0.97
CA GLN A 144 12.15 -12.78 2.33
C GLN A 144 12.82 -11.44 2.64
N MET A 145 14.07 -11.27 2.24
CA MET A 145 14.80 -10.01 2.40
C MET A 145 14.13 -8.88 1.60
N MET A 146 13.72 -9.15 0.36
CA MET A 146 13.06 -8.16 -0.48
C MET A 146 11.67 -7.80 0.02
N ALA A 147 10.90 -8.79 0.46
CA ALA A 147 9.59 -8.56 1.05
C ALA A 147 9.69 -7.74 2.35
N LYS A 148 10.73 -7.97 3.16
CA LYS A 148 11.02 -7.12 4.32
C LYS A 148 11.39 -5.70 3.90
N ALA A 149 12.25 -5.54 2.91
CA ALA A 149 12.64 -4.21 2.41
C ALA A 149 11.43 -3.43 1.87
N LEU A 150 10.48 -4.09 1.19
CA LEU A 150 9.24 -3.48 0.76
C LEU A 150 8.42 -2.96 1.96
N THR A 151 8.22 -3.79 2.99
CA THR A 151 7.43 -3.38 4.17
C THR A 151 8.10 -2.25 4.94
N ASP A 152 9.42 -2.27 5.08
CA ASP A 152 10.19 -1.20 5.72
C ASP A 152 10.09 0.11 4.91
N GLU A 153 10.16 0.02 3.57
CA GLU A 153 10.03 1.18 2.69
C GLU A 153 8.63 1.80 2.75
N ILE A 154 7.58 0.99 2.69
CA ILE A 154 6.19 1.49 2.82
C ILE A 154 6.00 2.18 4.19
N SER A 155 6.57 1.61 5.25
CA SER A 155 6.51 2.21 6.59
C SER A 155 7.24 3.55 6.65
N ARG A 156 8.40 3.65 6.00
CA ARG A 156 9.16 4.91 5.88
C ARG A 156 8.40 5.96 5.08
N GLN A 157 7.64 5.56 4.07
CA GLN A 157 6.80 6.48 3.29
C GLN A 157 5.70 7.12 4.15
N VAL A 158 5.06 6.35 5.02
CA VAL A 158 4.10 6.91 6.00
C VAL A 158 4.76 7.99 6.87
N GLU A 159 5.99 7.75 7.35
CA GLU A 159 6.73 8.72 8.15
C GLU A 159 7.08 10.01 7.37
N GLN A 160 7.18 9.92 6.04
CA GLN A 160 7.35 11.09 5.18
C GLN A 160 6.04 11.84 4.95
N ASP A 161 4.90 11.15 4.89
CA ASP A 161 3.58 11.74 4.70
C ASP A 161 3.06 12.43 5.97
N MET A 162 3.36 11.87 7.14
CA MET A 162 2.85 12.38 8.42
C MET A 162 3.05 13.90 8.62
N PRO A 163 4.24 14.49 8.40
CA PRO A 163 4.42 15.93 8.55
C PRO A 163 3.57 16.76 7.58
N ILE A 164 3.26 16.21 6.41
CA ILE A 164 2.38 16.87 5.41
C ILE A 164 0.96 16.86 5.94
N TRP A 165 0.46 15.71 6.37
CA TRP A 165 -0.90 15.59 6.92
C TRP A 165 -1.11 16.43 8.18
N GLU A 166 -0.13 16.49 9.07
CA GLU A 166 -0.18 17.28 10.31
C GLU A 166 -0.20 18.79 10.08
N HIS A 167 0.31 19.26 8.93
CA HIS A 167 0.40 20.69 8.61
C HIS A 167 -0.53 21.12 7.46
N LYS A 168 -1.20 20.18 6.81
CA LYS A 168 -2.16 20.47 5.74
C LYS A 168 -3.40 21.14 6.29
N ILE A 169 -3.87 22.18 5.59
CA ILE A 169 -5.15 22.82 5.90
C ILE A 169 -6.27 21.92 5.37
N PHE A 170 -7.06 21.37 6.27
CA PHE A 170 -8.19 20.51 5.92
C PHE A 170 -9.17 21.21 4.98
N GLN A 171 -9.51 20.53 3.89
CA GLN A 171 -10.50 20.96 2.90
C GLN A 171 -11.64 19.94 2.86
N PRO A 172 -12.88 20.33 3.24
CA PRO A 172 -14.04 19.41 3.21
C PRO A 172 -14.36 18.89 1.81
N ASN A 173 -14.00 19.67 0.79
CA ASN A 173 -14.13 19.28 -0.61
C ASN A 173 -12.75 19.37 -1.24
N PRO A 174 -12.11 18.25 -1.55
CA PRO A 174 -10.77 18.24 -2.12
C PRO A 174 -10.73 18.96 -3.47
N ILE A 175 -9.63 19.66 -3.70
CA ILE A 175 -9.36 20.32 -4.98
C ILE A 175 -8.47 19.38 -5.77
N LEU A 176 -9.02 18.82 -6.85
CA LEU A 176 -8.27 17.93 -7.74
C LEU A 176 -7.27 18.74 -8.58
N CYS A 177 -6.07 18.20 -8.73
CA CYS A 177 -5.00 18.75 -9.55
C CYS A 177 -4.70 17.79 -10.72
N ASP A 178 -3.94 18.27 -11.71
CA ASP A 178 -3.50 17.42 -12.81
C ASP A 178 -2.66 16.25 -12.26
N GLY A 179 -3.17 15.03 -12.40
CA GLY A 179 -2.51 13.80 -11.93
C GLY A 179 -3.26 13.04 -10.83
N ASP A 180 -4.37 13.62 -10.33
CA ASP A 180 -5.25 12.98 -9.35
C ASP A 180 -6.32 12.10 -10.01
#